data_3bef9298fdb6e52711228df1c7d90204
#
_entry.id   3bef9298fdb6e52711228df1c7d90204
#
_cell.length_a   1.000
_cell.length_b   1.000
_cell.length_c   1.000
_cell.angle_alpha   90.00
_cell.angle_beta   90.00
_cell.angle_gamma   90.00
#
_symmetry.space_group_name_H-M   'P 1'
#
loop_
_entity.id
_entity.type
_entity.pdbx_description
1 polymer ?
#
loop_
_entity_poly.entity_id
_entity_poly.type
_entity_poly.pdbx_seq_one_letter_code
_entity_poly.pdbx_strand_id
1 'polypeptide(L)' 'MAIKRKRIPRYSKVQVNGYEYYKTDVEDADGKRIILYGKTREEVYDKEMAALEQIDK' A
#
# COMPACT_ATOMS: atom_id res chain seq x y z
N MET A 1 -26.04 7.96 9.33
CA MET A 1 -24.69 8.43 9.12
C MET A 1 -24.03 7.74 7.98
N ALA A 2 -23.43 8.50 7.12
CA ALA A 2 -22.80 7.90 5.95
C ALA A 2 -21.42 7.42 6.29
N ILE A 3 -21.16 6.20 5.94
CA ILE A 3 -19.83 5.65 6.09
C ILE A 3 -19.06 6.00 4.84
N LYS A 4 -18.03 6.77 5.00
CA LYS A 4 -17.21 7.10 3.88
C LYS A 4 -16.38 5.91 3.49
N ARG A 5 -16.58 5.45 2.28
CA ARG A 5 -15.71 4.42 1.76
C ARG A 5 -14.38 5.05 1.41
N LYS A 6 -13.34 4.46 1.91
CA LYS A 6 -12.02 4.93 1.55
C LYS A 6 -11.75 4.53 0.12
N ARG A 7 -11.29 5.51 -0.63
CA ARG A 7 -10.89 5.24 -2.00
C ARG A 7 -9.58 4.53 -2.00
N ILE A 8 -9.54 3.43 -2.75
CA ILE A 8 -8.28 2.74 -2.93
C ILE A 8 -7.57 3.41 -4.10
N PRO A 9 -6.38 3.98 -3.86
CA PRO A 9 -5.68 4.70 -4.93
C PRO A 9 -5.25 3.76 -6.04
N ARG A 10 -4.86 4.36 -7.14
CA ARG A 10 -4.26 3.60 -8.20
C ARG A 10 -2.81 3.41 -7.87
N TYR A 11 -2.43 2.16 -7.73
CA TYR A 11 -1.05 1.83 -7.47
C TYR A 11 -0.37 1.47 -8.78
N SER A 12 0.95 1.60 -8.79
CA SER A 12 1.73 1.20 -9.95
C SER A 12 1.73 -0.31 -10.07
N LYS A 13 1.73 -0.78 -11.31
CA LYS A 13 1.84 -2.20 -11.57
C LYS A 13 3.28 -2.55 -11.89
N VAL A 14 3.73 -3.67 -11.37
CA VAL A 14 5.05 -4.19 -11.68
C VAL A 14 4.92 -5.66 -12.04
N GLN A 15 5.84 -6.13 -12.85
CA GLN A 15 5.89 -7.53 -13.22
C GLN A 15 7.09 -8.17 -12.55
N VAL A 16 6.84 -9.24 -11.82
CA VAL A 16 7.90 -9.97 -11.14
C VAL A 16 7.73 -11.44 -11.49
N ASN A 17 8.73 -12.01 -12.15
CA ASN A 17 8.71 -13.43 -12.53
C ASN A 17 7.46 -13.81 -13.30
N GLY A 18 7.00 -12.94 -14.17
CA GLY A 18 5.82 -13.22 -14.98
C GLY A 18 4.50 -12.98 -14.30
N TYR A 19 4.50 -12.54 -13.07
CA TYR A 19 3.29 -12.20 -12.34
C TYR A 19 3.18 -10.70 -12.20
N GLU A 20 1.94 -10.22 -12.25
CA GLU A 20 1.67 -8.79 -12.07
C GLU A 20 1.33 -8.51 -10.63
N TYR A 21 1.97 -7.49 -10.08
CA TYR A 21 1.70 -7.04 -8.73
C TYR A 21 1.48 -5.55 -8.75
N TYR A 22 0.74 -5.07 -7.76
CA TYR A 22 0.67 -3.64 -7.49
C TYR A 22 1.69 -3.31 -6.42
N LYS A 23 2.20 -2.10 -6.50
CA LYS A 23 3.17 -1.66 -5.49
C LYS A 23 2.88 -0.24 -5.08
N THR A 24 3.25 0.09 -3.87
CA THR A 24 3.26 1.45 -3.38
C THR A 24 4.43 1.60 -2.45
N ASP A 25 4.74 2.83 -2.09
CA ASP A 25 5.78 3.05 -1.12
C ASP A 25 5.26 3.97 -0.03
N VAL A 26 5.77 3.78 1.17
CA VAL A 26 5.46 4.62 2.31
C VAL A 26 6.79 5.04 2.94
N GLU A 27 6.75 6.16 3.63
CA GLU A 27 7.92 6.67 4.31
C GLU A 27 7.73 6.46 5.80
N ASP A 28 8.73 5.84 6.43
CA ASP A 28 8.62 5.61 7.88
C ASP A 28 9.10 6.83 8.65
N ALA A 29 9.08 6.70 9.98
CA ALA A 29 9.42 7.83 10.85
C ALA A 29 10.87 8.27 10.68
N ASP A 30 11.72 7.38 10.22
CA ASP A 30 13.13 7.68 9.97
C ASP A 30 13.38 8.27 8.60
N GLY A 31 12.33 8.40 7.80
CA GLY A 31 12.48 8.89 6.44
C GLY A 31 12.86 7.83 5.45
N LYS A 32 12.83 6.58 5.85
CA LYS A 32 13.15 5.48 4.96
C LYS A 32 11.92 5.09 4.16
N ARG A 33 12.16 4.73 2.91
CA ARG A 33 11.08 4.34 2.03
C ARG A 33 10.90 2.83 2.10
N ILE A 34 9.68 2.43 2.36
CA ILE A 34 9.33 1.02 2.42
C ILE A 34 8.42 0.72 1.24
N ILE A 35 8.75 -0.30 0.47
CA ILE A 35 7.96 -0.67 -0.70
C ILE A 35 7.09 -1.85 -0.34
N LEU A 36 5.80 -1.70 -0.67
CA LEU A 36 4.80 -2.71 -0.37
C LEU A 36 4.26 -3.26 -1.68
N TYR A 37 4.05 -4.56 -1.72
CA TYR A 37 3.54 -5.26 -2.90
C TYR A 37 2.29 -6.01 -2.54
N GLY A 38 1.40 -6.19 -3.51
CA GLY A 38 0.22 -7.00 -3.34
C GLY A 38 -0.32 -7.42 -4.68
N LYS A 39 -1.06 -8.52 -4.68
CA LYS A 39 -1.63 -9.04 -5.92
C LYS A 39 -2.81 -8.19 -6.38
N THR A 40 -3.48 -7.52 -5.45
CA THR A 40 -4.60 -6.66 -5.76
C THR A 40 -4.38 -5.32 -5.10
N ARG A 41 -5.12 -4.32 -5.58
CA ARG A 41 -5.04 -3.00 -4.97
C ARG A 41 -5.49 -3.04 -3.52
N GLU A 42 -6.50 -3.84 -3.23
CA GLU A 42 -6.99 -3.96 -1.87
C GLU A 42 -5.93 -4.51 -0.95
N GLU A 43 -5.19 -5.49 -1.43
CA GLU A 43 -4.13 -6.08 -0.64
C GLU A 43 -3.04 -5.07 -0.32
N VAL A 44 -2.65 -4.29 -1.33
CA VAL A 44 -1.65 -3.24 -1.12
C VAL A 44 -2.18 -2.20 -0.16
N TYR A 45 -3.44 -1.84 -0.30
CA TYR A 45 -4.05 -0.85 0.57
C TYR A 45 -4.04 -1.31 2.02
N ASP A 46 -4.38 -2.57 2.25
CA ASP A 46 -4.35 -3.11 3.60
C ASP A 46 -2.95 -3.06 4.19
N LYS A 47 -1.97 -3.40 3.39
CA LYS A 47 -0.58 -3.36 3.85
C LYS A 47 -0.15 -1.93 4.13
N GLU A 48 -0.57 -1.01 3.29
CA GLU A 48 -0.25 0.40 3.47
C GLU A 48 -0.84 0.93 4.76
N MET A 49 -2.09 0.60 5.02
CA MET A 49 -2.74 1.05 6.24
C MET A 49 -2.06 0.48 7.47
N ALA A 50 -1.69 -0.80 7.42
CA ALA A 50 -1.00 -1.42 8.54
C ALA A 50 0.36 -0.77 8.77
N ALA A 51 1.07 -0.46 7.69
CA ALA A 51 2.37 0.18 7.81
C ALA A 51 2.23 1.58 8.41
N LEU A 52 1.25 2.34 7.95
CA LEU A 52 1.04 3.69 8.44
C LEU A 52 0.65 3.69 9.92
N GLU A 53 -0.12 2.70 10.31
CA GLU A 53 -0.49 2.57 11.71
C GLU A 53 0.74 2.37 12.60
N GLN A 54 1.67 1.55 12.15
CA GLN A 54 2.87 1.31 12.91
C GLN A 54 3.78 2.53 12.95
N ILE A 55 3.85 3.23 11.84
CA ILE A 55 4.72 4.40 11.76
C ILE A 55 4.19 5.53 12.63
N ASP A 56 2.89 5.60 12.75
CA ASP A 56 2.24 6.71 13.44
C ASP A 56 2.34 6.62 14.96
N LYS A 57 2.97 5.64 15.49
CA LYS A 57 3.09 5.52 16.94
C LYS A 57 4.29 6.23 17.51
#